data_cc5c41be9647d9101777906d32e178be
#
_entry.id   cc5c41be9647d9101777906d32e178be
#
_cell.length_a   1.000
_cell.length_b   1.000
_cell.length_c   1.000
_cell.angle_alpha   90.00
_cell.angle_beta   90.00
_cell.angle_gamma   90.00
#
_symmetry.space_group_name_H-M   'P 1'
#
loop_
_entity.id
_entity.type
_entity.pdbx_description
1 polymer ?
#
loop_
_entity_poly.entity_id
_entity_poly.type
_entity_poly.pdbx_seq_one_letter_code
_entity_poly.pdbx_strand_id
1 'polypeptide(L)'
;FWGIVQTMKKGKLLLNTALLSFTVITIGFSIFTIDIIRSCAKTPTNEYQPDNAFTLVRYLSREQYGKTPLIYGQYYGADYDLKTSKYWAPVDGKYKKVDGPVDADYLGKDKMLFPRMWSDSPDGSYSEFYKYYTNGKKGKPSMGANLRYFFDYQCNWMYWRYFMWNFVGRQNDIHSPVPGDIFNGNWESGVKFIDNARLGDQSDAPEVLAHNKGKNHYFFLPLILGLIGLCFQFKKDKRGCFLNFLMFFMTGLAIVLYLNQPPYQVRERDYAYAGSFYFFSVWIGIGAAALYNALAERKKAMKWVGVGLCTLCLGVPALMAQQNWDDHDR
;
A
#
# COMPACT_ATOMS: atom_id res chain seq x y z
N PHE A 1 29.76 5.10 -14.05
CA PHE A 1 30.68 5.55 -12.98
C PHE A 1 31.66 6.63 -13.43
N TRP A 2 32.41 6.43 -14.56
CA TRP A 2 33.37 7.42 -15.06
C TRP A 2 32.72 8.82 -15.26
N GLY A 3 31.53 8.90 -15.88
CA GLY A 3 30.79 10.14 -16.06
C GLY A 3 30.42 10.84 -14.76
N ILE A 4 30.02 10.09 -13.72
CA ILE A 4 29.70 10.62 -12.39
C ILE A 4 30.96 11.24 -11.76
N VAL A 5 32.09 10.54 -11.80
CA VAL A 5 33.35 11.06 -11.27
C VAL A 5 33.81 12.30 -12.02
N GLN A 6 33.73 12.35 -13.35
CA GLN A 6 34.12 13.49 -14.18
C GLN A 6 33.22 14.71 -13.94
N THR A 7 31.91 14.52 -13.82
CA THR A 7 30.98 15.62 -13.58
C THR A 7 31.12 16.18 -12.17
N MET A 8 31.42 15.32 -11.19
CA MET A 8 31.74 15.74 -9.83
C MET A 8 33.02 16.59 -9.78
N LYS A 9 34.13 16.10 -10.42
CA LYS A 9 35.40 16.87 -10.50
C LYS A 9 35.25 18.22 -11.22
N LYS A 10 34.36 18.29 -12.24
CA LYS A 10 34.10 19.51 -12.99
C LYS A 10 33.03 20.43 -12.37
N GLY A 11 32.51 20.13 -11.18
CA GLY A 11 31.51 20.91 -10.48
C GLY A 11 30.15 21.00 -11.21
N LYS A 12 29.86 20.10 -12.16
CA LYS A 12 28.59 20.09 -12.92
C LYS A 12 27.49 19.38 -12.14
N LEU A 13 26.96 20.06 -11.11
CA LEU A 13 26.04 19.47 -10.12
C LEU A 13 24.82 18.83 -10.77
N LEU A 14 24.11 19.54 -11.66
CA LEU A 14 22.89 19.02 -12.31
C LEU A 14 23.14 17.75 -13.11
N LEU A 15 24.19 17.74 -13.92
CA LEU A 15 24.56 16.57 -14.73
C LEU A 15 25.03 15.40 -13.85
N ASN A 16 25.75 15.68 -12.77
CA ASN A 16 26.17 14.67 -11.81
C ASN A 16 24.96 14.01 -11.13
N THR A 17 24.00 14.82 -10.66
CA THR A 17 22.77 14.32 -10.05
C THR A 17 21.96 13.49 -11.03
N ALA A 18 21.82 13.93 -12.28
CA ALA A 18 21.12 13.16 -13.30
C ALA A 18 21.77 11.81 -13.59
N LEU A 19 23.10 11.77 -13.74
CA LEU A 19 23.84 10.53 -13.97
C LEU A 19 23.78 9.59 -12.74
N LEU A 20 23.85 10.14 -11.54
CA LEU A 20 23.71 9.37 -10.30
C LEU A 20 22.32 8.77 -10.20
N SER A 21 21.29 9.57 -10.41
CA SER A 21 19.88 9.11 -10.40
C SER A 21 19.65 8.01 -11.45
N PHE A 22 20.13 8.19 -12.67
CA PHE A 22 20.05 7.18 -13.71
C PHE A 22 20.74 5.87 -13.30
N THR A 23 21.93 5.97 -12.71
CA THR A 23 22.69 4.80 -12.24
C THR A 23 21.94 4.06 -11.13
N VAL A 24 21.40 4.79 -10.13
CA VAL A 24 20.65 4.19 -9.03
C VAL A 24 19.37 3.52 -9.53
N ILE A 25 18.64 4.17 -10.43
CA ILE A 25 17.46 3.59 -11.09
C ILE A 25 17.84 2.31 -11.84
N THR A 26 18.91 2.33 -12.63
CA THR A 26 19.37 1.16 -13.39
C THR A 26 19.75 0.01 -12.46
N ILE A 27 20.43 0.28 -11.34
CA ILE A 27 20.75 -0.73 -10.32
C ILE A 27 19.46 -1.30 -9.73
N GLY A 28 18.48 -0.46 -9.38
CA GLY A 28 17.18 -0.91 -8.86
C GLY A 28 16.44 -1.82 -9.83
N PHE A 29 16.39 -1.46 -11.12
CA PHE A 29 15.75 -2.28 -12.15
C PHE A 29 16.55 -3.53 -12.53
N SER A 30 17.85 -3.59 -12.24
CA SER A 30 18.69 -4.77 -12.55
C SER A 30 18.23 -6.04 -11.83
N ILE A 31 17.46 -5.91 -10.74
CA ILE A 31 16.87 -7.05 -10.02
C ILE A 31 15.96 -7.90 -10.93
N PHE A 32 15.28 -7.29 -11.92
CA PHE A 32 14.46 -8.02 -12.88
C PHE A 32 15.27 -8.93 -13.83
N THR A 33 16.60 -8.79 -13.87
CA THR A 33 17.47 -9.73 -14.57
C THR A 33 17.40 -11.12 -13.94
N ILE A 34 17.12 -11.20 -12.63
CA ILE A 34 16.96 -12.48 -11.92
C ILE A 34 15.73 -13.23 -12.46
N ASP A 35 14.65 -12.52 -12.81
CA ASP A 35 13.43 -13.14 -13.36
C ASP A 35 13.74 -13.79 -14.72
N ILE A 36 14.53 -13.13 -15.57
CA ILE A 36 14.98 -13.70 -16.86
C ILE A 36 15.84 -14.95 -16.65
N ILE A 37 16.84 -14.88 -15.77
CA ILE A 37 17.75 -16.00 -15.49
C ILE A 37 16.95 -17.19 -14.96
N ARG A 38 16.03 -16.98 -14.03
CA ARG A 38 15.19 -18.05 -13.47
C ARG A 38 14.21 -18.60 -14.48
N SER A 39 13.63 -17.77 -15.33
CA SER A 39 12.76 -18.21 -16.42
C SER A 39 13.49 -19.09 -17.43
N CYS A 40 14.72 -18.72 -17.79
CA CYS A 40 15.58 -19.56 -18.66
C CYS A 40 15.92 -20.92 -18.03
N ALA A 41 15.97 -21.01 -16.70
CA ALA A 41 16.19 -22.26 -15.97
C ALA A 41 14.96 -23.18 -15.96
N LYS A 42 13.83 -22.78 -16.57
CA LYS A 42 12.57 -23.56 -16.68
C LYS A 42 12.08 -24.12 -15.35
N THR A 43 11.96 -23.24 -14.35
CA THR A 43 11.42 -23.61 -13.04
C THR A 43 9.99 -24.13 -13.15
N PRO A 44 9.50 -24.98 -12.22
CA PRO A 44 8.14 -25.55 -12.27
C PRO A 44 7.02 -24.49 -12.34
N THR A 45 7.20 -23.35 -11.68
CA THR A 45 6.29 -22.20 -11.74
C THR A 45 6.98 -21.09 -12.52
N ASN A 46 6.63 -20.93 -13.80
CA ASN A 46 7.22 -19.95 -14.70
C ASN A 46 6.11 -19.22 -15.47
N GLU A 47 5.40 -18.32 -14.78
CA GLU A 47 4.31 -17.56 -15.38
C GLU A 47 4.82 -16.63 -16.48
N TYR A 48 4.14 -16.63 -17.63
CA TYR A 48 4.46 -15.82 -18.82
C TYR A 48 5.85 -16.04 -19.41
N GLN A 49 6.65 -16.93 -18.85
CA GLN A 49 8.00 -17.28 -19.33
C GLN A 49 8.80 -16.05 -19.79
N PRO A 50 9.19 -15.14 -18.89
CA PRO A 50 9.93 -13.93 -19.24
C PRO A 50 11.40 -14.23 -19.59
N ASP A 51 11.60 -15.12 -20.57
CA ASP A 51 12.91 -15.59 -21.03
C ASP A 51 13.54 -14.71 -22.14
N ASN A 52 12.77 -13.74 -22.63
CA ASN A 52 13.22 -12.77 -23.64
C ASN A 52 12.65 -11.39 -23.38
N ALA A 53 13.18 -10.36 -24.06
CA ALA A 53 12.81 -8.98 -23.83
C ALA A 53 11.31 -8.69 -24.06
N PHE A 54 10.66 -9.35 -25.01
CA PHE A 54 9.24 -9.10 -25.31
C PHE A 54 8.33 -9.73 -24.25
N THR A 55 8.62 -10.95 -23.82
CA THR A 55 7.86 -11.61 -22.75
C THR A 55 8.12 -10.95 -21.39
N LEU A 56 9.35 -10.47 -21.14
CA LEU A 56 9.66 -9.68 -19.95
C LEU A 56 8.83 -8.38 -19.89
N VAL A 57 8.74 -7.63 -21.00
CA VAL A 57 7.92 -6.42 -21.04
C VAL A 57 6.47 -6.73 -20.74
N ARG A 58 5.89 -7.79 -21.31
CA ARG A 58 4.51 -8.23 -21.04
C ARG A 58 4.32 -8.61 -19.57
N TYR A 59 5.29 -9.34 -19.00
CA TYR A 59 5.28 -9.71 -17.58
C TYR A 59 5.32 -8.47 -16.68
N LEU A 60 6.25 -7.54 -16.92
CA LEU A 60 6.37 -6.29 -16.15
C LEU A 60 5.16 -5.36 -16.35
N SER A 61 4.56 -5.35 -17.54
CA SER A 61 3.32 -4.61 -17.82
C SER A 61 2.09 -5.23 -17.17
N ARG A 62 2.23 -6.39 -16.53
CA ARG A 62 1.16 -7.10 -15.84
C ARG A 62 -0.05 -7.40 -16.75
N GLU A 63 0.18 -7.69 -18.02
CA GLU A 63 -0.87 -7.94 -19.01
C GLU A 63 -1.85 -9.03 -18.57
N GLN A 64 -1.39 -10.03 -17.80
CA GLN A 64 -2.23 -11.11 -17.25
C GLN A 64 -3.34 -10.63 -16.32
N TYR A 65 -3.19 -9.47 -15.72
CA TYR A 65 -4.19 -8.92 -14.79
C TYR A 65 -5.17 -7.96 -15.45
N GLY A 66 -5.09 -7.81 -16.78
CA GLY A 66 -5.88 -6.85 -17.53
C GLY A 66 -5.40 -5.40 -17.35
N LYS A 67 -6.12 -4.48 -17.99
CA LYS A 67 -5.78 -3.05 -17.96
C LYS A 67 -6.55 -2.35 -16.86
N THR A 68 -5.84 -1.90 -15.83
CA THR A 68 -6.40 -1.07 -14.76
C THR A 68 -6.29 0.40 -15.16
N PRO A 69 -7.41 1.14 -15.29
CA PRO A 69 -7.36 2.55 -15.62
C PRO A 69 -6.88 3.38 -14.43
N LEU A 70 -5.91 4.27 -14.63
CA LEU A 70 -5.36 5.11 -13.55
C LEU A 70 -5.82 6.57 -13.66
N ILE A 71 -5.62 7.20 -14.81
CA ILE A 71 -5.89 8.61 -15.04
C ILE A 71 -7.15 8.80 -15.87
N TYR A 72 -7.28 8.02 -16.95
CA TYR A 72 -8.41 8.08 -17.86
C TYR A 72 -8.75 6.67 -18.34
N GLY A 73 -10.01 6.29 -18.30
CA GLY A 73 -10.45 4.97 -18.72
C GLY A 73 -11.90 4.69 -18.37
N GLN A 74 -12.31 3.43 -18.52
CA GLN A 74 -13.68 2.98 -18.34
C GLN A 74 -14.16 3.12 -16.90
N TYR A 75 -15.47 3.24 -16.74
CA TYR A 75 -16.20 3.05 -15.50
C TYR A 75 -16.95 1.70 -15.51
N TYR A 76 -17.44 1.23 -14.37
CA TYR A 76 -18.19 -0.03 -14.29
C TYR A 76 -19.47 0.02 -15.13
N GLY A 77 -19.81 -1.10 -15.79
CA GLY A 77 -20.97 -1.18 -16.69
C GLY A 77 -20.83 -0.37 -17.98
N ALA A 78 -19.61 0.02 -18.37
CA ALA A 78 -19.35 0.70 -19.62
C ALA A 78 -19.40 -0.30 -20.80
N ASP A 79 -20.01 0.10 -21.90
CA ASP A 79 -20.05 -0.70 -23.13
C ASP A 79 -18.66 -0.78 -23.79
N TYR A 80 -18.34 -1.93 -24.35
CA TYR A 80 -17.06 -2.16 -25.02
C TYR A 80 -17.21 -3.06 -26.27
N ASP A 81 -16.30 -2.85 -27.21
CA ASP A 81 -16.07 -3.75 -28.33
C ASP A 81 -14.90 -4.69 -28.03
N LEU A 82 -14.92 -5.89 -28.58
CA LEU A 82 -13.82 -6.85 -28.44
C LEU A 82 -12.80 -6.63 -29.55
N LYS A 83 -11.53 -6.46 -29.17
CA LYS A 83 -10.43 -6.25 -30.10
C LYS A 83 -9.27 -7.21 -29.80
N THR A 84 -8.84 -7.94 -30.83
CA THR A 84 -7.65 -8.81 -30.70
C THR A 84 -6.39 -7.95 -30.72
N SER A 85 -5.61 -8.03 -29.66
CA SER A 85 -4.28 -7.40 -29.59
C SER A 85 -3.29 -8.20 -30.42
N LYS A 86 -2.18 -7.56 -30.86
CA LYS A 86 -1.09 -8.26 -31.57
C LYS A 86 0.21 -8.01 -30.81
N TYR A 87 1.00 -9.06 -30.64
CA TYR A 87 2.31 -8.98 -30.00
C TYR A 87 3.40 -9.76 -30.77
N TRP A 88 4.64 -9.44 -30.49
CA TRP A 88 5.79 -10.13 -31.08
C TRP A 88 6.12 -11.40 -30.29
N ALA A 89 6.19 -12.54 -31.00
CA ALA A 89 6.61 -13.82 -30.42
C ALA A 89 7.61 -14.54 -31.34
N PRO A 90 8.49 -15.36 -30.76
CA PRO A 90 9.38 -16.20 -31.56
C PRO A 90 8.57 -17.34 -32.21
N VAL A 91 8.55 -17.37 -33.54
CA VAL A 91 7.90 -18.42 -34.33
C VAL A 91 8.89 -18.84 -35.40
N ASP A 92 9.27 -20.13 -35.43
CA ASP A 92 10.23 -20.72 -36.37
C ASP A 92 11.61 -20.00 -36.36
N GLY A 93 12.10 -19.65 -35.18
CA GLY A 93 13.40 -18.96 -35.00
C GLY A 93 13.42 -17.49 -35.44
N LYS A 94 12.26 -16.89 -35.77
CA LYS A 94 12.10 -15.47 -36.13
C LYS A 94 11.02 -14.83 -35.32
N TYR A 95 11.14 -13.53 -35.00
CA TYR A 95 10.06 -12.78 -34.37
C TYR A 95 8.99 -12.42 -35.40
N LYS A 96 7.75 -12.88 -35.14
CA LYS A 96 6.56 -12.56 -35.94
C LYS A 96 5.48 -11.93 -35.06
N LYS A 97 4.66 -11.09 -35.66
CA LYS A 97 3.43 -10.61 -34.98
C LYS A 97 2.42 -11.74 -34.97
N VAL A 98 1.98 -12.13 -33.78
CA VAL A 98 0.94 -13.14 -33.55
C VAL A 98 -0.25 -12.50 -32.89
N ASP A 99 -1.41 -13.13 -33.02
CA ASP A 99 -2.62 -12.68 -32.33
C ASP A 99 -2.45 -12.92 -30.83
N GLY A 100 -2.81 -11.90 -30.06
CA GLY A 100 -2.77 -11.88 -28.62
C GLY A 100 -4.12 -12.10 -27.99
N PRO A 101 -4.23 -11.85 -26.69
CA PRO A 101 -5.51 -11.90 -26.01
C PRO A 101 -6.51 -10.90 -26.59
N VAL A 102 -7.79 -11.26 -26.51
CA VAL A 102 -8.89 -10.37 -26.86
C VAL A 102 -9.07 -9.37 -25.72
N ASP A 103 -8.92 -8.10 -26.01
CA ASP A 103 -9.07 -7.00 -25.04
C ASP A 103 -10.40 -6.26 -25.27
N ALA A 104 -10.96 -5.71 -24.21
CA ALA A 104 -12.08 -4.77 -24.31
C ALA A 104 -11.57 -3.40 -24.78
N ASP A 105 -12.16 -2.87 -25.86
CA ASP A 105 -11.91 -1.51 -26.36
C ASP A 105 -13.15 -0.65 -26.07
N TYR A 106 -12.99 0.31 -25.17
CA TYR A 106 -14.09 1.17 -24.72
C TYR A 106 -14.18 2.42 -25.58
N LEU A 107 -15.40 2.85 -25.91
CA LEU A 107 -15.63 4.10 -26.62
C LEU A 107 -15.30 5.31 -25.74
N GLY A 108 -15.02 6.47 -26.33
CA GLY A 108 -14.67 7.67 -25.57
C GLY A 108 -15.76 8.17 -24.61
N LYS A 109 -17.05 7.98 -24.98
CA LYS A 109 -18.22 8.29 -24.12
C LYS A 109 -18.27 7.43 -22.85
N ASP A 110 -17.72 6.22 -22.91
CA ASP A 110 -17.72 5.22 -21.84
C ASP A 110 -16.46 5.29 -20.98
N LYS A 111 -15.71 6.38 -21.10
CA LYS A 111 -14.52 6.69 -20.31
C LYS A 111 -14.74 7.92 -19.44
N MET A 112 -13.99 7.98 -18.35
CA MET A 112 -13.98 9.12 -17.43
C MET A 112 -12.57 9.43 -16.94
N LEU A 113 -12.38 10.64 -16.42
CA LEU A 113 -11.15 11.02 -15.75
C LEU A 113 -11.10 10.40 -14.35
N PHE A 114 -9.94 9.88 -13.95
CA PHE A 114 -9.69 9.29 -12.65
C PHE A 114 -10.71 8.22 -12.23
N PRO A 115 -10.93 7.16 -13.06
CA PRO A 115 -11.93 6.15 -12.76
C PRO A 115 -11.50 5.25 -11.59
N ARG A 116 -12.27 5.25 -10.50
CA ARG A 116 -12.06 4.40 -9.34
C ARG A 116 -13.07 3.25 -9.28
N MET A 117 -14.31 3.50 -9.64
CA MET A 117 -15.35 2.48 -9.84
C MET A 117 -15.30 2.01 -11.31
N TRP A 118 -14.36 1.14 -11.65
CA TRP A 118 -14.03 0.79 -13.04
C TRP A 118 -14.25 -0.68 -13.38
N SER A 119 -14.18 -1.57 -12.40
CA SER A 119 -14.20 -3.02 -12.61
C SER A 119 -15.60 -3.57 -12.50
N ASP A 120 -15.90 -4.55 -13.33
CA ASP A 120 -17.10 -5.35 -13.26
C ASP A 120 -16.77 -6.75 -12.75
N SER A 121 -17.73 -7.38 -12.06
CA SER A 121 -17.65 -8.77 -11.67
C SER A 121 -18.69 -9.59 -12.45
N PRO A 122 -18.40 -10.86 -12.80
CA PRO A 122 -19.35 -11.71 -13.53
C PRO A 122 -20.67 -11.92 -12.80
N ASP A 123 -20.65 -11.91 -11.48
CA ASP A 123 -21.82 -12.08 -10.59
C ASP A 123 -22.55 -10.78 -10.28
N GLY A 124 -22.05 -9.63 -10.77
CA GLY A 124 -22.62 -8.30 -10.52
C GLY A 124 -22.36 -7.72 -9.12
N SER A 125 -21.61 -8.41 -8.24
CA SER A 125 -21.35 -7.98 -6.86
C SER A 125 -20.68 -6.60 -6.78
N TYR A 126 -19.76 -6.30 -7.71
CA TYR A 126 -19.09 -4.99 -7.73
C TYR A 126 -20.09 -3.86 -8.07
N SER A 127 -20.97 -4.09 -9.04
CA SER A 127 -22.02 -3.12 -9.39
C SER A 127 -22.95 -2.86 -8.22
N GLU A 128 -23.34 -3.89 -7.46
CA GLU A 128 -24.17 -3.72 -6.26
C GLU A 128 -23.43 -2.87 -5.20
N PHE A 129 -22.17 -3.14 -4.96
CA PHE A 129 -21.37 -2.35 -4.02
C PHE A 129 -21.24 -0.88 -4.47
N TYR A 130 -21.03 -0.63 -5.76
CA TYR A 130 -20.93 0.73 -6.30
C TYR A 130 -22.24 1.51 -6.21
N LYS A 131 -23.40 0.83 -6.21
CA LYS A 131 -24.71 1.49 -6.02
C LYS A 131 -24.80 2.25 -4.70
N TYR A 132 -24.12 1.81 -3.66
CA TYR A 132 -24.03 2.55 -2.41
C TYR A 132 -23.46 3.96 -2.62
N TYR A 133 -22.44 4.10 -3.44
CA TYR A 133 -21.79 5.39 -3.73
C TYR A 133 -22.55 6.22 -4.75
N THR A 134 -23.23 5.59 -5.66
CA THR A 134 -24.00 6.26 -6.74
C THR A 134 -25.46 6.52 -6.38
N ASN A 135 -25.89 6.18 -5.15
CA ASN A 135 -27.29 6.25 -4.70
C ASN A 135 -28.23 5.50 -5.65
N GLY A 136 -27.82 4.32 -6.13
CA GLY A 136 -28.58 3.46 -7.03
C GLY A 136 -28.67 3.95 -8.49
N LYS A 137 -28.03 5.06 -8.84
CA LYS A 137 -28.05 5.57 -10.23
C LYS A 137 -27.22 4.65 -11.12
N LYS A 138 -27.81 4.28 -12.28
CA LYS A 138 -27.14 3.51 -13.32
C LYS A 138 -26.34 4.42 -14.27
N GLY A 139 -25.35 3.85 -14.96
CA GLY A 139 -24.53 4.54 -15.94
C GLY A 139 -23.29 5.21 -15.35
N LYS A 140 -22.78 6.21 -16.05
CA LYS A 140 -21.52 6.88 -15.68
C LYS A 140 -21.59 7.50 -14.28
N PRO A 141 -20.69 7.08 -13.34
CA PRO A 141 -20.61 7.67 -12.01
C PRO A 141 -20.28 9.16 -12.05
N SER A 142 -20.88 9.94 -11.16
CA SER A 142 -20.43 11.31 -10.97
C SER A 142 -19.01 11.35 -10.38
N MET A 143 -18.27 12.41 -10.65
CA MET A 143 -16.93 12.59 -10.05
C MET A 143 -16.99 12.59 -8.53
N GLY A 144 -18.03 13.16 -7.92
CA GLY A 144 -18.23 13.15 -6.45
C GLY A 144 -18.40 11.74 -5.88
N ALA A 145 -19.22 10.89 -6.52
CA ALA A 145 -19.40 9.49 -6.14
C ALA A 145 -18.08 8.70 -6.27
N ASN A 146 -17.37 8.93 -7.36
CA ASN A 146 -16.09 8.29 -7.65
C ASN A 146 -15.00 8.68 -6.64
N LEU A 147 -14.92 9.96 -6.25
CA LEU A 147 -14.00 10.43 -5.20
C LEU A 147 -14.42 9.92 -3.81
N ARG A 148 -15.73 9.85 -3.52
CA ARG A 148 -16.21 9.25 -2.28
C ARG A 148 -15.77 7.80 -2.15
N TYR A 149 -15.93 6.99 -3.22
CA TYR A 149 -15.41 5.61 -3.23
C TYR A 149 -13.88 5.55 -3.02
N PHE A 150 -13.12 6.45 -3.67
CA PHE A 150 -11.69 6.52 -3.49
C PHE A 150 -11.29 6.78 -2.02
N PHE A 151 -11.89 7.76 -1.38
CA PHE A 151 -11.53 8.09 0.00
C PHE A 151 -12.08 7.07 1.01
N ASP A 152 -13.35 6.66 0.89
CA ASP A 152 -13.98 5.78 1.86
C ASP A 152 -13.49 4.34 1.73
N TYR A 153 -13.42 3.82 0.50
CA TYR A 153 -13.02 2.44 0.30
C TYR A 153 -11.52 2.29 0.07
N GLN A 154 -10.96 2.94 -0.95
CA GLN A 154 -9.57 2.68 -1.32
C GLN A 154 -8.57 3.28 -0.32
N CYS A 155 -8.79 4.51 0.18
CA CYS A 155 -7.89 5.10 1.17
C CYS A 155 -8.21 4.63 2.58
N ASN A 156 -9.46 4.71 3.02
CA ASN A 156 -9.81 4.40 4.41
C ASN A 156 -9.81 2.89 4.67
N TRP A 157 -10.60 2.11 3.91
CA TRP A 157 -10.73 0.68 4.16
C TRP A 157 -9.49 -0.12 3.75
N MET A 158 -8.94 0.15 2.56
CA MET A 158 -7.83 -0.63 2.00
C MET A 158 -6.43 -0.12 2.39
N TYR A 159 -6.30 1.00 3.11
CA TYR A 159 -5.01 1.50 3.56
C TYR A 159 -5.02 1.92 5.03
N TRP A 160 -5.86 2.91 5.42
CA TRP A 160 -5.84 3.41 6.80
C TRP A 160 -6.25 2.36 7.82
N ARG A 161 -7.18 1.46 7.49
CA ARG A 161 -7.52 0.32 8.35
C ARG A 161 -6.29 -0.54 8.65
N TYR A 162 -5.49 -0.89 7.63
CA TYR A 162 -4.25 -1.65 7.82
C TYR A 162 -3.18 -0.87 8.56
N PHE A 163 -3.08 0.44 8.32
CA PHE A 163 -2.21 1.31 9.09
C PHE A 163 -2.58 1.29 10.57
N MET A 164 -3.87 1.40 10.89
CA MET A 164 -4.34 1.34 12.27
C MET A 164 -4.13 -0.05 12.89
N TRP A 165 -4.23 -1.15 12.13
CA TRP A 165 -3.87 -2.48 12.64
C TRP A 165 -2.44 -2.54 13.17
N ASN A 166 -1.52 -1.93 12.47
CA ASN A 166 -0.11 -1.96 12.82
C ASN A 166 0.26 -1.01 13.96
N PHE A 167 -0.50 0.07 14.19
CA PHE A 167 -0.07 1.11 15.14
C PHE A 167 -1.10 1.43 16.24
N VAL A 168 -2.27 0.84 16.18
CA VAL A 168 -3.33 1.00 17.20
C VAL A 168 -3.77 -0.34 17.76
N GLY A 169 -3.95 -1.33 16.90
CA GLY A 169 -4.33 -2.69 17.21
C GLY A 169 -5.37 -3.26 16.24
N ARG A 170 -5.59 -4.55 16.31
CA ARG A 170 -6.43 -5.32 15.40
C ARG A 170 -7.49 -6.09 16.17
N GLN A 171 -8.73 -6.09 15.69
CA GLN A 171 -9.85 -6.79 16.29
C GLN A 171 -9.71 -8.32 16.14
N ASN A 172 -9.37 -8.79 14.95
CA ASN A 172 -9.11 -10.20 14.62
C ASN A 172 -8.45 -10.32 13.24
N ASP A 173 -8.07 -11.54 12.84
CA ASP A 173 -7.46 -11.86 11.55
C ASP A 173 -8.48 -12.38 10.50
N ILE A 174 -9.77 -12.25 10.79
CA ILE A 174 -10.83 -12.69 9.89
C ILE A 174 -10.96 -11.68 8.73
N HIS A 175 -10.98 -12.21 7.53
CA HIS A 175 -11.10 -11.41 6.32
C HIS A 175 -12.43 -10.66 6.24
N SER A 176 -12.36 -9.35 6.01
CA SER A 176 -13.52 -8.50 5.77
C SER A 176 -13.35 -7.72 4.46
N PRO A 177 -13.98 -8.17 3.37
CA PRO A 177 -13.71 -7.64 2.02
C PRO A 177 -14.25 -6.23 1.80
N VAL A 178 -15.23 -5.80 2.59
CA VAL A 178 -15.89 -4.49 2.47
C VAL A 178 -16.19 -3.90 3.84
N PRO A 179 -16.30 -2.56 3.96
CA PRO A 179 -16.69 -1.91 5.21
C PRO A 179 -18.14 -2.25 5.60
N GLY A 180 -18.41 -2.19 6.91
CA GLY A 180 -19.76 -2.39 7.49
C GLY A 180 -19.88 -3.62 8.38
N ASP A 181 -18.95 -4.56 8.32
CA ASP A 181 -18.88 -5.66 9.28
C ASP A 181 -18.21 -5.16 10.56
N ILE A 182 -18.99 -5.08 11.65
CA ILE A 182 -18.50 -4.62 12.95
C ILE A 182 -17.77 -5.70 13.75
N PHE A 183 -17.82 -6.96 13.29
CA PHE A 183 -17.23 -8.09 13.99
C PHE A 183 -15.90 -8.58 13.40
N ASN A 184 -15.62 -8.27 12.13
CA ASN A 184 -14.46 -8.84 11.47
C ASN A 184 -13.56 -7.78 10.82
N GLY A 185 -12.24 -8.01 10.96
CA GLY A 185 -11.23 -7.29 10.23
C GLY A 185 -11.14 -5.79 10.51
N ASN A 186 -11.67 -5.31 11.63
CA ASN A 186 -11.52 -3.90 12.02
C ASN A 186 -10.21 -3.65 12.79
N TRP A 187 -9.83 -2.39 12.93
CA TRP A 187 -8.85 -2.02 13.93
C TRP A 187 -9.54 -1.87 15.30
N GLU A 188 -8.84 -2.19 16.37
CA GLU A 188 -9.33 -2.10 17.74
C GLU A 188 -8.20 -1.61 18.64
N SER A 189 -8.46 -0.57 19.44
CA SER A 189 -7.39 0.08 20.19
C SER A 189 -7.14 -0.52 21.58
N GLY A 190 -8.12 -1.22 22.14
CA GLY A 190 -8.18 -1.63 23.54
C GLY A 190 -8.70 -0.56 24.48
N VAL A 191 -9.00 0.65 23.96
CA VAL A 191 -9.65 1.72 24.73
C VAL A 191 -11.17 1.60 24.55
N LYS A 192 -11.84 0.92 25.46
CA LYS A 192 -13.27 0.54 25.36
C LYS A 192 -14.21 1.68 24.93
N PHE A 193 -13.99 2.89 25.44
CA PHE A 193 -14.82 4.04 25.07
C PHE A 193 -14.74 4.36 23.55
N ILE A 194 -13.54 4.30 22.97
CA ILE A 194 -13.33 4.58 21.55
C ILE A 194 -13.83 3.41 20.70
N ASP A 195 -13.52 2.20 21.11
CA ASP A 195 -13.85 0.99 20.35
C ASP A 195 -15.39 0.77 20.34
N ASN A 196 -16.07 0.93 21.49
CA ASN A 196 -17.52 0.82 21.57
C ASN A 196 -18.25 1.94 20.80
N ALA A 197 -17.71 3.15 20.78
CA ALA A 197 -18.30 4.24 19.99
C ALA A 197 -18.24 3.96 18.47
N ARG A 198 -17.29 3.16 18.04
CA ARG A 198 -17.03 2.85 16.62
C ARG A 198 -17.61 1.50 16.17
N LEU A 199 -17.48 0.47 16.97
CA LEU A 199 -17.88 -0.91 16.65
C LEU A 199 -19.14 -1.36 17.37
N GLY A 200 -19.65 -0.56 18.29
CA GLY A 200 -20.68 -0.98 19.24
C GLY A 200 -20.11 -1.82 20.39
N ASP A 201 -20.99 -2.25 21.28
CA ASP A 201 -20.58 -3.15 22.37
C ASP A 201 -20.21 -4.52 21.82
N GLN A 202 -18.98 -4.95 22.08
CA GLN A 202 -18.45 -6.24 21.64
C GLN A 202 -18.44 -7.29 22.77
N SER A 203 -19.09 -7.01 23.92
CA SER A 203 -19.12 -7.93 25.07
C SER A 203 -19.85 -9.25 24.75
N ASP A 204 -20.84 -9.19 23.86
CA ASP A 204 -21.63 -10.35 23.42
C ASP A 204 -21.07 -11.04 22.15
N ALA A 205 -19.85 -10.68 21.75
CA ALA A 205 -19.23 -11.33 20.61
C ALA A 205 -19.03 -12.84 20.85
N PRO A 206 -19.22 -13.70 19.84
CA PRO A 206 -18.96 -15.13 19.94
C PRO A 206 -17.56 -15.40 20.50
N GLU A 207 -17.41 -16.45 21.31
CA GLU A 207 -16.15 -16.78 21.99
C GLU A 207 -14.96 -16.91 21.02
N VAL A 208 -15.19 -17.45 19.83
CA VAL A 208 -14.19 -17.57 18.77
C VAL A 208 -13.65 -16.20 18.30
N LEU A 209 -14.47 -15.16 18.32
CA LEU A 209 -14.07 -13.79 17.98
C LEU A 209 -13.44 -13.09 19.17
N ALA A 210 -13.97 -13.29 20.37
CA ALA A 210 -13.47 -12.68 21.60
C ALA A 210 -12.04 -13.13 21.93
N HIS A 211 -11.72 -14.40 21.67
CA HIS A 211 -10.42 -15.05 21.91
C HIS A 211 -9.62 -15.33 20.64
N ASN A 212 -9.86 -14.56 19.58
CA ASN A 212 -9.07 -14.69 18.36
C ASN A 212 -7.60 -14.32 18.61
N LYS A 213 -6.66 -15.19 18.21
CA LYS A 213 -5.21 -14.99 18.41
C LYS A 213 -4.69 -13.73 17.70
N GLY A 214 -5.30 -13.34 16.58
CA GLY A 214 -4.97 -12.11 15.86
C GLY A 214 -5.50 -10.82 16.50
N LYS A 215 -6.05 -10.89 17.74
CA LYS A 215 -6.55 -9.72 18.47
C LYS A 215 -5.41 -9.01 19.21
N ASN A 216 -5.11 -7.78 18.80
CA ASN A 216 -3.99 -6.99 19.30
C ASN A 216 -4.46 -5.60 19.75
N HIS A 217 -3.98 -5.14 20.91
CA HIS A 217 -4.30 -3.83 21.48
C HIS A 217 -3.03 -3.07 21.84
N TYR A 218 -2.76 -1.97 21.15
CA TYR A 218 -1.56 -1.15 21.41
C TYR A 218 -1.90 0.21 22.06
N PHE A 219 -3.16 0.47 22.40
CA PHE A 219 -3.61 1.65 23.15
C PHE A 219 -3.13 2.98 22.52
N PHE A 220 -3.07 3.06 21.21
CA PHE A 220 -2.52 4.18 20.44
C PHE A 220 -1.04 4.51 20.72
N LEU A 221 -0.32 3.73 21.54
CA LEU A 221 1.05 4.06 21.95
C LEU A 221 2.01 4.22 20.78
N PRO A 222 2.09 3.26 19.81
CA PRO A 222 2.95 3.42 18.64
C PRO A 222 2.54 4.63 17.78
N LEU A 223 1.24 4.84 17.59
CA LEU A 223 0.71 5.94 16.79
C LEU A 223 1.09 7.31 17.39
N ILE A 224 0.85 7.50 18.69
CA ILE A 224 1.17 8.74 19.37
C ILE A 224 2.67 9.02 19.34
N LEU A 225 3.48 8.00 19.59
CA LEU A 225 4.94 8.14 19.58
C LEU A 225 5.46 8.50 18.18
N GLY A 226 4.89 7.88 17.13
CA GLY A 226 5.20 8.21 15.74
C GLY A 226 4.80 9.63 15.36
N LEU A 227 3.63 10.12 15.81
CA LEU A 227 3.20 11.50 15.58
C LEU A 227 4.08 12.53 16.30
N ILE A 228 4.51 12.22 17.53
CA ILE A 228 5.50 13.04 18.26
C ILE A 228 6.81 13.13 17.45
N GLY A 229 7.28 11.98 16.92
CA GLY A 229 8.49 11.92 16.11
C GLY A 229 8.37 12.71 14.81
N LEU A 230 7.25 12.58 14.10
CA LEU A 230 6.96 13.38 12.90
C LEU A 230 7.01 14.88 13.19
N CYS A 231 6.30 15.33 14.24
CA CYS A 231 6.29 16.75 14.64
C CYS A 231 7.69 17.25 15.05
N PHE A 232 8.44 16.43 15.76
CA PHE A 232 9.81 16.78 16.16
C PHE A 232 10.73 16.88 14.97
N GLN A 233 10.75 15.90 14.09
CA GLN A 233 11.56 15.88 12.88
C GLN A 233 11.21 17.05 11.95
N PHE A 234 9.91 17.33 11.77
CA PHE A 234 9.47 18.47 10.95
C PHE A 234 10.03 19.81 11.46
N LYS A 235 10.17 19.97 12.79
CA LYS A 235 10.75 21.19 13.39
C LYS A 235 12.28 21.25 13.30
N LYS A 236 12.96 20.11 13.50
CA LYS A 236 14.42 20.05 13.61
C LYS A 236 15.13 19.77 12.28
N ASP A 237 14.54 18.91 11.43
CA ASP A 237 15.11 18.49 10.14
C ASP A 237 14.01 18.35 9.08
N LYS A 238 13.65 19.45 8.45
CA LYS A 238 12.63 19.47 7.41
C LYS A 238 12.98 18.62 6.19
N ARG A 239 14.27 18.50 5.85
CA ARG A 239 14.70 17.72 4.67
C ARG A 239 14.55 16.23 4.91
N GLY A 240 15.06 15.74 6.04
CA GLY A 240 14.91 14.35 6.44
C GLY A 240 13.44 13.98 6.67
N CYS A 241 12.64 14.88 7.26
CA CYS A 241 11.21 14.70 7.42
C CYS A 241 10.50 14.56 6.04
N PHE A 242 10.84 15.44 5.09
CA PHE A 242 10.27 15.37 3.73
C PHE A 242 10.66 14.05 3.03
N LEU A 243 11.91 13.61 3.12
CA LEU A 243 12.35 12.36 2.53
C LEU A 243 11.62 11.15 3.14
N ASN A 244 11.51 11.09 4.46
CA ASN A 244 10.78 10.02 5.14
C ASN A 244 9.29 10.04 4.79
N PHE A 245 8.68 11.24 4.73
CA PHE A 245 7.29 11.40 4.30
C PHE A 245 7.09 10.99 2.84
N LEU A 246 8.02 11.33 1.95
CA LEU A 246 7.96 10.92 0.55
C LEU A 246 7.98 9.40 0.43
N MET A 247 8.86 8.73 1.15
CA MET A 247 8.92 7.27 1.16
C MET A 247 7.66 6.65 1.77
N PHE A 248 7.17 7.19 2.89
CA PHE A 248 5.89 6.79 3.49
C PHE A 248 4.73 6.90 2.50
N PHE A 249 4.63 8.02 1.78
CA PHE A 249 3.58 8.26 0.78
C PHE A 249 3.73 7.34 -0.44
N MET A 250 4.93 7.22 -0.99
CA MET A 250 5.19 6.44 -2.22
C MET A 250 4.98 4.93 -2.03
N THR A 251 5.28 4.41 -0.83
CA THR A 251 5.08 2.99 -0.49
C THR A 251 3.73 2.70 0.17
N GLY A 252 2.88 3.71 0.31
CA GLY A 252 1.54 3.63 0.89
C GLY A 252 0.46 4.13 -0.06
N LEU A 253 0.05 5.39 0.09
CA LEU A 253 -1.05 5.97 -0.67
C LEU A 253 -0.80 6.00 -2.18
N ALA A 254 0.44 6.14 -2.65
CA ALA A 254 0.75 6.03 -4.07
C ALA A 254 0.50 4.62 -4.60
N ILE A 255 0.71 3.57 -3.78
CA ILE A 255 0.36 2.19 -4.15
C ILE A 255 -1.16 2.02 -4.22
N VAL A 256 -1.94 2.63 -3.31
CA VAL A 256 -3.41 2.64 -3.40
C VAL A 256 -3.87 3.23 -4.74
N LEU A 257 -3.28 4.37 -5.13
CA LEU A 257 -3.56 5.00 -6.42
C LEU A 257 -3.23 4.09 -7.60
N TYR A 258 -2.06 3.46 -7.55
CA TYR A 258 -1.55 2.61 -8.63
C TYR A 258 -2.37 1.31 -8.77
N LEU A 259 -2.67 0.64 -7.67
CA LEU A 259 -3.39 -0.64 -7.70
C LEU A 259 -4.84 -0.47 -8.13
N ASN A 260 -5.46 0.68 -7.83
CA ASN A 260 -6.87 0.97 -8.13
C ASN A 260 -7.80 -0.23 -7.84
N GLN A 261 -7.72 -0.73 -6.62
CA GLN A 261 -8.34 -2.01 -6.24
C GLN A 261 -9.87 -1.94 -6.33
N PRO A 262 -10.50 -2.93 -6.99
CA PRO A 262 -11.95 -3.11 -6.95
C PRO A 262 -12.38 -3.65 -5.57
N PRO A 263 -13.70 -3.64 -5.25
CA PRO A 263 -14.21 -4.22 -4.01
C PRO A 263 -14.06 -5.76 -3.98
N TYR A 264 -14.39 -6.34 -2.83
CA TYR A 264 -14.38 -7.81 -2.63
C TYR A 264 -13.04 -8.49 -2.97
N GLN A 265 -11.93 -7.93 -2.45
CA GLN A 265 -10.65 -8.61 -2.57
C GLN A 265 -10.69 -9.97 -1.89
N VAL A 266 -10.09 -10.98 -2.52
CA VAL A 266 -10.12 -12.38 -2.04
C VAL A 266 -9.34 -12.61 -0.75
N ARG A 267 -8.52 -11.67 -0.34
CA ARG A 267 -7.72 -11.71 0.90
C ARG A 267 -7.31 -10.31 1.32
N GLU A 268 -6.91 -10.17 2.58
CA GLU A 268 -6.30 -8.93 3.08
C GLU A 268 -4.97 -8.66 2.36
N ARG A 269 -4.68 -7.40 2.09
CA ARG A 269 -3.50 -6.95 1.31
C ARG A 269 -2.65 -5.92 2.05
N ASP A 270 -2.60 -6.01 3.35
CA ASP A 270 -1.79 -5.16 4.24
C ASP A 270 -0.30 -5.19 3.88
N TYR A 271 0.21 -6.36 3.46
CA TYR A 271 1.59 -6.53 3.01
C TYR A 271 1.99 -5.63 1.84
N ALA A 272 1.04 -5.19 1.02
CA ALA A 272 1.31 -4.27 -0.09
C ALA A 272 1.81 -2.90 0.40
N TYR A 273 1.51 -2.54 1.65
CA TYR A 273 1.84 -1.26 2.26
C TYR A 273 2.93 -1.35 3.34
N ALA A 274 3.58 -2.51 3.49
CA ALA A 274 4.59 -2.76 4.52
C ALA A 274 5.72 -1.71 4.49
N GLY A 275 6.11 -1.22 3.31
CA GLY A 275 7.08 -0.14 3.18
C GLY A 275 6.65 1.15 3.88
N SER A 276 5.38 1.54 3.72
CA SER A 276 4.82 2.72 4.40
C SER A 276 4.85 2.56 5.93
N PHE A 277 4.50 1.39 6.42
CA PHE A 277 4.52 1.08 7.85
C PHE A 277 5.95 1.10 8.40
N TYR A 278 6.92 0.60 7.62
CA TYR A 278 8.33 0.72 7.97
C TYR A 278 8.78 2.18 8.11
N PHE A 279 8.42 3.05 7.16
CA PHE A 279 8.79 4.47 7.26
C PHE A 279 8.06 5.20 8.38
N PHE A 280 6.85 4.80 8.77
CA PHE A 280 6.22 5.32 9.97
C PHE A 280 6.96 4.88 11.24
N SER A 281 7.47 3.65 11.28
CA SER A 281 8.26 3.14 12.42
C SER A 281 9.54 3.95 12.67
N VAL A 282 10.12 4.57 11.64
CA VAL A 282 11.24 5.52 11.81
C VAL A 282 10.81 6.71 12.68
N TRP A 283 9.59 7.24 12.48
CA TRP A 283 9.07 8.31 13.34
C TRP A 283 8.80 7.85 14.77
N ILE A 284 8.45 6.58 15.00
CA ILE A 284 8.31 6.04 16.36
C ILE A 284 9.65 6.12 17.09
N GLY A 285 10.75 5.71 16.45
CA GLY A 285 12.09 5.83 17.01
C GLY A 285 12.51 7.28 17.27
N ILE A 286 12.23 8.19 16.32
CA ILE A 286 12.48 9.63 16.47
C ILE A 286 11.62 10.21 17.60
N GLY A 287 10.41 9.70 17.82
CA GLY A 287 9.51 10.11 18.91
C GLY A 287 10.12 9.84 20.29
N ALA A 288 10.72 8.67 20.50
CA ALA A 288 11.43 8.37 21.72
C ALA A 288 12.61 9.34 21.95
N ALA A 289 13.38 9.64 20.90
CA ALA A 289 14.46 10.63 20.97
C ALA A 289 13.93 12.05 21.25
N ALA A 290 12.76 12.40 20.71
CA ALA A 290 12.10 13.69 20.96
C ALA A 290 11.72 13.87 22.42
N LEU A 291 11.18 12.83 23.06
CA LEU A 291 10.84 12.84 24.49
C LEU A 291 12.09 13.00 25.36
N TYR A 292 13.18 12.30 25.00
CA TYR A 292 14.47 12.50 25.67
C TYR A 292 14.93 13.95 25.58
N ASN A 293 14.96 14.53 24.37
CA ASN A 293 15.43 15.88 24.15
C ASN A 293 14.59 16.94 24.87
N ALA A 294 13.27 16.76 24.89
CA ALA A 294 12.36 17.68 25.59
C ALA A 294 12.66 17.79 27.12
N LEU A 295 13.15 16.71 27.71
CA LEU A 295 13.53 16.71 29.13
C LEU A 295 15.01 17.11 29.35
N ALA A 296 15.93 16.62 28.53
CA ALA A 296 17.36 16.88 28.69
C ALA A 296 17.73 18.36 28.42
N GLU A 297 17.02 19.05 27.53
CA GLU A 297 17.23 20.47 27.24
C GLU A 297 16.77 21.40 28.37
N ARG A 298 15.88 20.95 29.26
CA ARG A 298 15.33 21.79 30.33
C ARG A 298 16.25 21.95 31.54
N LYS A 299 16.85 20.86 32.05
CA LYS A 299 17.81 20.87 33.18
C LYS A 299 18.71 19.65 33.11
N LYS A 300 20.01 19.85 33.45
CA LYS A 300 21.00 18.73 33.55
C LYS A 300 20.54 17.58 34.45
N ALA A 301 19.83 17.88 35.56
CA ALA A 301 19.29 16.87 36.46
C ALA A 301 18.19 16.02 35.83
N MET A 302 17.45 16.53 34.79
CA MET A 302 16.40 15.78 34.11
C MET A 302 16.93 14.85 32.99
N LYS A 303 18.25 14.85 32.74
CA LYS A 303 18.84 13.97 31.72
C LYS A 303 18.58 12.49 32.02
N TRP A 304 18.75 12.08 33.28
CA TRP A 304 18.49 10.70 33.69
C TRP A 304 17.00 10.33 33.61
N VAL A 305 16.10 11.26 33.91
CA VAL A 305 14.66 11.08 33.71
C VAL A 305 14.37 10.90 32.24
N GLY A 306 15.00 11.69 31.36
CA GLY A 306 14.91 11.53 29.91
C GLY A 306 15.38 10.15 29.41
N VAL A 307 16.51 9.67 29.94
CA VAL A 307 16.99 8.29 29.65
C VAL A 307 15.96 7.26 30.08
N GLY A 308 15.46 7.35 31.32
CA GLY A 308 14.42 6.44 31.81
C GLY A 308 13.16 6.42 30.93
N LEU A 309 12.68 7.60 30.51
CA LEU A 309 11.54 7.70 29.63
C LEU A 309 11.82 7.10 28.24
N CYS A 310 12.99 7.36 27.67
CA CYS A 310 13.39 6.76 26.40
C CYS A 310 13.49 5.23 26.51
N THR A 311 13.97 4.71 27.62
CA THR A 311 14.00 3.27 27.92
C THR A 311 12.58 2.70 28.03
N LEU A 312 11.65 3.41 28.68
CA LEU A 312 10.24 3.02 28.75
C LEU A 312 9.58 2.96 27.35
N CYS A 313 10.02 3.80 26.42
CA CYS A 313 9.53 3.73 25.04
C CYS A 313 9.87 2.40 24.36
N LEU A 314 10.87 1.64 24.82
CA LEU A 314 11.14 0.27 24.34
C LEU A 314 10.03 -0.70 24.76
N GLY A 315 9.21 -0.35 25.72
CA GLY A 315 8.00 -1.09 26.08
C GLY A 315 6.97 -1.13 24.93
N VAL A 316 6.97 -0.14 24.03
CA VAL A 316 6.04 -0.09 22.88
C VAL A 316 6.34 -1.24 21.90
N PRO A 317 7.53 -1.38 21.31
CA PRO A 317 7.84 -2.51 20.46
C PRO A 317 7.80 -3.85 21.20
N ALA A 318 8.11 -3.88 22.50
CA ALA A 318 8.00 -5.09 23.31
C ALA A 318 6.54 -5.56 23.45
N LEU A 319 5.61 -4.63 23.73
CA LEU A 319 4.16 -4.90 23.73
C LEU A 319 3.69 -5.42 22.38
N MET A 320 4.10 -4.77 21.29
CA MET A 320 3.76 -5.21 19.95
C MET A 320 4.30 -6.62 19.66
N ALA A 321 5.55 -6.90 20.00
CA ALA A 321 6.15 -8.20 19.82
C ALA A 321 5.44 -9.30 20.66
N GLN A 322 5.08 -8.99 21.90
CA GLN A 322 4.37 -9.91 22.77
C GLN A 322 2.98 -10.28 22.21
N GLN A 323 2.24 -9.27 21.76
CA GLN A 323 0.87 -9.50 21.27
C GLN A 323 0.80 -10.12 19.89
N ASN A 324 1.85 -10.03 19.07
CA ASN A 324 1.92 -10.70 17.77
C ASN A 324 2.65 -12.06 17.81
N TRP A 325 3.08 -12.50 18.99
CA TRP A 325 3.91 -13.71 19.09
C TRP A 325 3.15 -14.99 18.69
N ASP A 326 1.88 -15.07 19.02
CA ASP A 326 1.01 -16.21 18.79
C ASP A 326 0.08 -16.09 17.58
N ASP A 327 0.11 -14.95 16.86
CA ASP A 327 -0.77 -14.70 15.70
C ASP A 327 -0.66 -15.79 14.61
N HIS A 328 0.51 -16.41 14.48
CA HIS A 328 0.82 -17.41 13.46
C HIS A 328 0.97 -18.83 14.00
N ASP A 329 0.75 -19.03 15.29
CA ASP A 329 0.76 -20.34 15.93
C ASP A 329 -0.57 -21.06 15.67
N ARG A 330 -0.63 -21.82 14.57
CA ARG A 330 -1.80 -22.56 14.09
C ARG A 330 -1.74 -24.03 14.45
#